data_9627a31d9758c03f00c4130f241477b6
#
_entry.id   9627a31d9758c03f00c4130f241477b6
#
_cell.length_a   1.000
_cell.length_b   1.000
_cell.length_c   1.000
_cell.angle_alpha   90.00
_cell.angle_beta   90.00
_cell.angle_gamma   90.00
#
_symmetry.space_group_name_H-M   'P 1'
#
loop_
_entity.id
_entity.type
_entity.pdbx_description
1 polymer ?
#
loop_
_entity_poly.entity_id
_entity_poly.type
_entity_poly.pdbx_seq_one_letter_code
_entity_poly.pdbx_strand_id
1 'polypeptide(L)'
;MTRLSVNINKIATLRNARGGNVPDVTKAALDCERFGAEGITVHPRPDERHIRYSDVRTIRPLVTTEFNIEGNPIPRFIELVDEVVPDQVTLVPDAHDAITSNVGWDTLKHKGFLTEVCQEFKARGIRTSIFIDPDPFMAEGAAACGADRVELYTFDYAAEYPTDPEIAIARYLETAKAVRSCGLGLNAGHDLSLVNLAYFIRTIPWTDEVSIGHALICDALYRGLEPTIAAYLAEIRKK
;
A
#
# COMPACT_ATOMS: atom_id res chain seq x y z
N MET A 1 5.11 16.42 -0.91
CA MET A 1 6.31 15.56 -0.81
C MET A 1 5.82 14.14 -0.60
N THR A 2 6.32 13.17 -1.34
CA THR A 2 5.92 11.77 -1.25
C THR A 2 6.24 11.20 0.13
N ARG A 3 5.29 10.51 0.74
CA ARG A 3 5.43 9.87 2.07
C ARG A 3 5.83 8.41 1.93
N LEU A 4 6.56 7.90 2.93
CA LEU A 4 6.89 6.48 3.07
C LEU A 4 5.92 5.84 4.07
N SER A 5 5.08 4.94 3.59
CA SER A 5 4.35 3.98 4.42
C SER A 5 5.09 2.65 4.44
N VAL A 6 5.37 2.13 5.63
CA VAL A 6 6.05 0.84 5.79
C VAL A 6 5.02 -0.26 5.95
N ASN A 7 4.99 -1.17 4.97
CA ASN A 7 4.13 -2.36 5.05
C ASN A 7 4.83 -3.45 5.88
N ILE A 8 4.30 -3.73 7.07
CA ILE A 8 4.91 -4.63 8.06
C ILE A 8 4.46 -6.09 7.95
N ASN A 9 3.76 -6.47 6.87
CA ASN A 9 3.26 -7.83 6.67
C ASN A 9 4.36 -8.91 6.79
N LYS A 10 5.56 -8.64 6.29
CA LYS A 10 6.68 -9.62 6.32
C LYS A 10 7.24 -9.84 7.73
N ILE A 11 7.16 -8.84 8.61
CA ILE A 11 7.46 -9.01 10.04
C ILE A 11 6.47 -10.01 10.66
N ALA A 12 5.18 -9.86 10.34
CA ALA A 12 4.15 -10.78 10.81
C ALA A 12 4.29 -12.19 10.21
N THR A 13 4.71 -12.30 8.94
CA THR A 13 5.05 -13.59 8.31
C THR A 13 6.14 -14.31 9.10
N LEU A 14 7.21 -13.60 9.46
CA LEU A 14 8.31 -14.16 10.25
C LEU A 14 7.85 -14.60 11.65
N ARG A 15 7.02 -13.80 12.33
CA ARG A 15 6.40 -14.18 13.60
C ARG A 15 5.58 -15.48 13.46
N ASN A 16 4.74 -15.56 12.44
CA ASN A 16 3.83 -16.69 12.26
C ASN A 16 4.56 -17.98 11.89
N ALA A 17 5.74 -17.90 11.27
CA ALA A 17 6.54 -19.08 10.92
C ALA A 17 6.90 -19.96 12.12
N ARG A 18 6.86 -19.42 13.35
CA ARG A 18 7.22 -20.15 14.57
C ARG A 18 6.12 -20.23 15.65
N GLY A 19 4.99 -19.56 15.41
CA GLY A 19 3.81 -19.63 16.30
C GLY A 19 3.91 -18.84 17.61
N GLY A 20 4.97 -18.07 17.83
CA GLY A 20 5.13 -17.20 18.99
C GLY A 20 4.68 -15.75 18.72
N ASN A 21 5.25 -14.80 19.49
CA ASN A 21 5.08 -13.35 19.28
C ASN A 21 6.43 -12.65 18.99
N VAL A 22 7.38 -13.35 18.39
CA VAL A 22 8.68 -12.81 18.00
C VAL A 22 8.89 -13.03 16.50
N PRO A 23 9.19 -11.97 15.74
CA PRO A 23 9.26 -10.56 16.14
C PRO A 23 7.90 -10.00 16.56
N ASP A 24 7.89 -9.04 17.50
CA ASP A 24 6.67 -8.35 17.93
C ASP A 24 6.26 -7.33 16.84
N VAL A 25 5.09 -7.56 16.25
CA VAL A 25 4.57 -6.78 15.13
C VAL A 25 4.17 -5.38 15.57
N THR A 26 3.60 -5.24 16.77
CA THR A 26 3.25 -3.93 17.35
C THR A 26 4.49 -3.09 17.59
N LYS A 27 5.51 -3.70 18.23
CA LYS A 27 6.80 -3.03 18.42
C LYS A 27 7.43 -2.61 17.10
N ALA A 28 7.36 -3.46 16.07
CA ALA A 28 7.90 -3.14 14.75
C ALA A 28 7.18 -1.93 14.11
N ALA A 29 5.85 -1.82 14.24
CA ALA A 29 5.10 -0.66 13.79
C ALA A 29 5.60 0.64 14.44
N LEU A 30 5.70 0.64 15.78
CA LEU A 30 6.17 1.80 16.54
C LEU A 30 7.65 2.13 16.27
N ASP A 31 8.49 1.13 16.08
CA ASP A 31 9.89 1.34 15.69
C ASP A 31 9.98 1.96 14.28
N CYS A 32 9.13 1.54 13.32
CA CYS A 32 9.08 2.17 12.00
C CYS A 32 8.74 3.67 12.08
N GLU A 33 7.73 4.05 12.86
CA GLU A 33 7.42 5.47 13.10
C GLU A 33 8.60 6.22 13.72
N ARG A 34 9.19 5.66 14.77
CA ARG A 34 10.35 6.25 15.45
C ARG A 34 11.54 6.47 14.50
N PHE A 35 11.71 5.61 13.50
CA PHE A 35 12.76 5.70 12.49
C PHE A 35 12.39 6.61 11.31
N GLY A 36 11.21 7.22 11.35
CA GLY A 36 10.79 8.25 10.40
C GLY A 36 9.82 7.79 9.32
N ALA A 37 9.23 6.59 9.41
CA ALA A 37 8.11 6.22 8.57
C ALA A 37 6.94 7.19 8.78
N GLU A 38 6.29 7.58 7.68
CA GLU A 38 5.19 8.57 7.69
C GLU A 38 3.82 7.88 7.58
N GLY A 39 3.83 6.55 7.50
CA GLY A 39 2.65 5.69 7.55
C GLY A 39 3.03 4.24 7.87
N ILE A 40 2.04 3.50 8.37
CA ILE A 40 2.11 2.06 8.61
C ILE A 40 1.01 1.39 7.80
N THR A 41 1.39 0.43 6.97
CA THR A 41 0.44 -0.37 6.18
C THR A 41 0.40 -1.81 6.68
N VAL A 42 -0.82 -2.33 6.80
CA VAL A 42 -1.09 -3.72 7.19
C VAL A 42 -2.13 -4.35 6.26
N HIS A 43 -1.99 -5.66 5.99
CA HIS A 43 -2.93 -6.41 5.17
C HIS A 43 -3.42 -7.66 5.93
N PRO A 44 -4.50 -7.56 6.71
CA PRO A 44 -5.08 -8.71 7.40
C PRO A 44 -5.88 -9.58 6.41
N ARG A 45 -5.22 -10.53 5.77
CA ARG A 45 -5.90 -11.47 4.86
C ARG A 45 -6.87 -12.37 5.64
N PRO A 46 -7.90 -12.93 4.98
CA PRO A 46 -8.88 -13.78 5.65
C PRO A 46 -8.29 -15.00 6.39
N ASP A 47 -7.18 -15.53 5.90
CA ASP A 47 -6.46 -16.67 6.48
C ASP A 47 -5.41 -16.29 7.53
N GLU A 48 -5.23 -15.00 7.78
CA GLU A 48 -4.28 -14.46 8.77
C GLU A 48 -2.84 -14.98 8.63
N ARG A 49 -2.42 -15.32 7.39
CA ARG A 49 -1.08 -15.87 7.11
C ARG A 49 0.07 -14.95 7.52
N HIS A 50 -0.18 -13.68 7.68
CA HIS A 50 0.76 -12.67 8.22
C HIS A 50 0.08 -11.80 9.28
N ILE A 51 -0.44 -10.62 8.96
CA ILE A 51 -1.17 -9.77 9.89
C ILE A 51 -2.47 -10.46 10.30
N ARG A 52 -2.72 -10.50 11.60
CA ARG A 52 -3.98 -11.00 12.19
C ARG A 52 -4.94 -9.84 12.42
N TYR A 53 -6.21 -10.12 12.45
CA TYR A 53 -7.22 -9.10 12.80
C TYR A 53 -6.99 -8.52 14.21
N SER A 54 -6.47 -9.33 15.14
CA SER A 54 -6.06 -8.86 16.46
C SER A 54 -4.87 -7.90 16.43
N ASP A 55 -3.93 -8.07 15.51
CA ASP A 55 -2.79 -7.14 15.36
C ASP A 55 -3.30 -5.74 14.96
N VAL A 56 -4.23 -5.68 14.01
CA VAL A 56 -4.81 -4.42 13.53
C VAL A 56 -5.43 -3.63 14.69
N ARG A 57 -6.25 -4.32 15.53
CA ARG A 57 -6.87 -3.73 16.71
C ARG A 57 -5.87 -3.22 17.74
N THR A 58 -4.76 -3.95 17.90
CA THR A 58 -3.71 -3.59 18.84
C THR A 58 -2.86 -2.43 18.37
N ILE A 59 -2.54 -2.39 17.06
CA ILE A 59 -1.66 -1.38 16.46
C ILE A 59 -2.37 -0.04 16.32
N ARG A 60 -3.63 -0.01 15.85
CA ARG A 60 -4.35 1.23 15.54
C ARG A 60 -4.30 2.30 16.64
N PRO A 61 -4.59 2.00 17.92
CA PRO A 61 -4.58 3.02 18.97
C PRO A 61 -3.18 3.52 19.35
N LEU A 62 -2.11 2.89 18.86
CA LEU A 62 -0.73 3.19 19.23
C LEU A 62 0.02 3.96 18.14
N VAL A 63 -0.36 3.76 16.88
CA VAL A 63 0.24 4.44 15.72
C VAL A 63 -0.28 5.87 15.65
N THR A 64 0.63 6.83 15.44
CA THR A 64 0.35 8.27 15.40
C THR A 64 0.49 8.87 14.01
N THR A 65 1.14 8.17 13.09
CA THR A 65 1.19 8.49 11.66
C THR A 65 -0.01 7.90 10.92
N GLU A 66 -0.03 7.98 9.60
CA GLU A 66 -1.10 7.40 8.80
C GLU A 66 -1.16 5.88 8.97
N PHE A 67 -2.33 5.36 9.33
CA PHE A 67 -2.58 3.92 9.39
C PHE A 67 -3.43 3.47 8.22
N ASN A 68 -2.85 2.67 7.33
CA ASN A 68 -3.51 2.13 6.14
C ASN A 68 -3.79 0.63 6.30
N ILE A 69 -5.02 0.20 6.03
CA ILE A 69 -5.41 -1.21 6.02
C ILE A 69 -5.71 -1.62 4.59
N GLU A 70 -4.96 -2.58 4.07
CA GLU A 70 -5.19 -3.18 2.75
C GLU A 70 -6.10 -4.40 2.87
N GLY A 71 -6.96 -4.64 1.88
CA GLY A 71 -7.68 -5.90 1.79
C GLY A 71 -8.82 -5.93 0.79
N ASN A 72 -9.33 -7.14 0.55
CA ASN A 72 -10.55 -7.36 -0.22
C ASN A 72 -11.76 -6.98 0.65
N PRO A 73 -12.66 -6.12 0.18
CA PRO A 73 -13.83 -5.65 0.94
C PRO A 73 -14.93 -6.71 1.08
N ILE A 74 -14.57 -7.87 1.63
CA ILE A 74 -15.52 -8.89 2.10
C ILE A 74 -16.13 -8.43 3.43
N PRO A 75 -17.31 -8.94 3.85
CA PRO A 75 -18.01 -8.48 5.05
C PRO A 75 -17.11 -8.41 6.31
N ARG A 76 -16.34 -9.45 6.57
CA ARG A 76 -15.43 -9.49 7.74
C ARG A 76 -14.34 -8.41 7.70
N PHE A 77 -13.88 -8.04 6.51
CA PHE A 77 -12.92 -6.95 6.34
C PHE A 77 -13.57 -5.60 6.59
N ILE A 78 -14.76 -5.38 6.03
CA ILE A 78 -15.55 -4.16 6.24
C ILE A 78 -15.84 -3.97 7.74
N GLU A 79 -16.29 -5.02 8.43
CA GLU A 79 -16.51 -4.99 9.89
C GLU A 79 -15.26 -4.57 10.66
N LEU A 80 -14.08 -5.08 10.29
CA LEU A 80 -12.81 -4.68 10.91
C LEU A 80 -12.49 -3.21 10.67
N VAL A 81 -12.62 -2.75 9.42
CA VAL A 81 -12.36 -1.35 9.05
C VAL A 81 -13.30 -0.41 9.78
N ASP A 82 -14.56 -0.77 9.89
CA ASP A 82 -15.58 -0.03 10.62
C ASP A 82 -15.32 0.07 12.13
N GLU A 83 -14.81 -1.01 12.72
CA GLU A 83 -14.44 -1.06 14.13
C GLU A 83 -13.20 -0.22 14.42
N VAL A 84 -12.19 -0.31 13.54
CA VAL A 84 -10.85 0.25 13.78
C VAL A 84 -10.74 1.70 13.33
N VAL A 85 -11.50 2.11 12.33
CA VAL A 85 -11.50 3.45 11.71
C VAL A 85 -10.06 3.90 11.39
N PRO A 86 -9.40 3.29 10.37
CA PRO A 86 -8.07 3.70 9.94
C PRO A 86 -8.12 5.07 9.25
N ASP A 87 -6.94 5.66 9.03
CA ASP A 87 -6.84 6.90 8.25
C ASP A 87 -7.09 6.65 6.76
N GLN A 88 -6.67 5.49 6.27
CA GLN A 88 -6.87 5.04 4.89
C GLN A 88 -7.21 3.55 4.84
N VAL A 89 -7.99 3.16 3.85
CA VAL A 89 -8.16 1.78 3.42
C VAL A 89 -7.76 1.65 1.94
N THR A 90 -6.96 0.64 1.61
CA THR A 90 -6.63 0.29 0.23
C THR A 90 -7.38 -0.98 -0.17
N LEU A 91 -8.30 -0.84 -1.12
CA LEU A 91 -9.13 -1.94 -1.61
C LEU A 91 -8.33 -2.78 -2.61
N VAL A 92 -8.13 -4.06 -2.31
CA VAL A 92 -7.36 -5.01 -3.12
C VAL A 92 -8.24 -6.17 -3.54
N PRO A 93 -8.27 -6.61 -4.82
CA PRO A 93 -9.18 -7.67 -5.30
C PRO A 93 -8.68 -9.08 -5.04
N ASP A 94 -7.98 -9.30 -3.93
CA ASP A 94 -7.34 -10.58 -3.64
C ASP A 94 -8.34 -11.75 -3.59
N ALA A 95 -8.12 -12.75 -4.42
CA ALA A 95 -8.77 -14.03 -4.27
C ALA A 95 -8.29 -14.74 -2.99
N HIS A 96 -9.15 -15.57 -2.40
CA HIS A 96 -8.85 -16.27 -1.13
C HIS A 96 -7.56 -17.12 -1.20
N ASP A 97 -7.24 -17.68 -2.37
CA ASP A 97 -6.11 -18.55 -2.64
C ASP A 97 -4.88 -17.84 -3.24
N ALA A 98 -4.97 -16.55 -3.53
CA ALA A 98 -3.85 -15.78 -4.07
C ALA A 98 -2.68 -15.71 -3.08
N ILE A 99 -1.47 -16.04 -3.53
CA ILE A 99 -0.24 -16.00 -2.70
C ILE A 99 0.09 -14.56 -2.32
N THR A 100 -0.04 -13.66 -3.26
CA THR A 100 0.16 -12.20 -3.10
C THR A 100 -0.83 -11.46 -3.98
N SER A 101 -1.01 -10.16 -3.76
CA SER A 101 -1.78 -9.30 -4.66
C SER A 101 -1.06 -9.23 -6.00
N ASN A 102 -1.68 -9.72 -7.06
CA ASN A 102 -1.07 -9.86 -8.38
C ASN A 102 -1.90 -9.27 -9.53
N VAL A 103 -2.97 -8.59 -9.20
CA VAL A 103 -3.87 -7.91 -10.16
C VAL A 103 -4.59 -6.77 -9.46
N GLY A 104 -4.80 -5.66 -10.16
CA GLY A 104 -5.60 -4.54 -9.70
C GLY A 104 -7.11 -4.77 -9.93
N TRP A 105 -7.94 -3.90 -9.36
CA TRP A 105 -9.37 -3.89 -9.62
C TRP A 105 -9.67 -3.47 -11.07
N ASP A 106 -10.51 -4.24 -11.74
CA ASP A 106 -11.25 -3.75 -12.90
C ASP A 106 -12.38 -2.84 -12.40
N THR A 107 -12.06 -1.55 -12.32
CA THR A 107 -12.95 -0.53 -11.74
C THR A 107 -14.19 -0.25 -12.59
N LEU A 108 -14.14 -0.57 -13.89
CA LEU A 108 -15.28 -0.44 -14.80
C LEU A 108 -16.27 -1.57 -14.58
N LYS A 109 -15.78 -2.80 -14.53
CA LYS A 109 -16.58 -4.01 -14.30
C LYS A 109 -17.20 -4.03 -12.92
N HIS A 110 -16.46 -3.64 -11.90
CA HIS A 110 -16.87 -3.70 -10.49
C HIS A 110 -17.39 -2.36 -9.95
N LYS A 111 -17.73 -1.40 -10.83
CA LYS A 111 -18.11 -0.02 -10.47
C LYS A 111 -19.17 0.04 -9.38
N GLY A 112 -20.27 -0.70 -9.52
CA GLY A 112 -21.39 -0.65 -8.55
C GLY A 112 -20.93 -1.03 -7.14
N PHE A 113 -20.25 -2.18 -7.02
CA PHE A 113 -19.72 -2.68 -5.76
C PHE A 113 -18.71 -1.72 -5.12
N LEU A 114 -17.71 -1.27 -5.90
CA LEU A 114 -16.69 -0.34 -5.40
C LEU A 114 -17.30 1.01 -4.98
N THR A 115 -18.33 1.47 -5.68
CA THR A 115 -19.06 2.71 -5.30
C THR A 115 -19.70 2.57 -3.92
N GLU A 116 -20.40 1.46 -3.67
CA GLU A 116 -21.04 1.19 -2.38
C GLU A 116 -20.01 1.17 -1.24
N VAL A 117 -18.90 0.46 -1.43
CA VAL A 117 -17.80 0.36 -0.43
C VAL A 117 -17.15 1.72 -0.19
N CYS A 118 -16.83 2.48 -1.25
CA CYS A 118 -16.25 3.82 -1.11
C CYS A 118 -17.18 4.77 -0.36
N GLN A 119 -18.49 4.71 -0.63
CA GLN A 119 -19.48 5.54 0.07
C GLN A 119 -19.59 5.18 1.55
N GLU A 120 -19.57 3.88 1.88
CA GLU A 120 -19.61 3.40 3.27
C GLU A 120 -18.43 3.93 4.08
N PHE A 121 -17.20 3.78 3.58
CA PHE A 121 -16.00 4.25 4.27
C PHE A 121 -15.92 5.78 4.32
N LYS A 122 -16.34 6.47 3.26
CA LYS A 122 -16.41 7.93 3.23
C LYS A 122 -17.37 8.49 4.28
N ALA A 123 -18.51 7.83 4.52
CA ALA A 123 -19.46 8.23 5.56
C ALA A 123 -18.85 8.15 6.98
N ARG A 124 -17.79 7.38 7.17
CA ARG A 124 -17.02 7.25 8.41
C ARG A 124 -15.77 8.14 8.46
N GLY A 125 -15.54 8.94 7.43
CA GLY A 125 -14.37 9.79 7.32
C GLY A 125 -13.06 9.05 6.98
N ILE A 126 -13.17 7.81 6.48
CA ILE A 126 -12.02 6.98 6.09
C ILE A 126 -11.70 7.28 4.62
N ARG A 127 -10.43 7.60 4.32
CA ARG A 127 -9.95 7.79 2.95
C ARG A 127 -9.87 6.44 2.23
N THR A 128 -10.41 6.36 1.02
CA THR A 128 -10.36 5.15 0.19
C THR A 128 -9.33 5.26 -0.92
N SER A 129 -8.49 4.24 -1.04
CA SER A 129 -7.58 4.00 -2.15
C SER A 129 -7.97 2.71 -2.87
N ILE A 130 -7.99 2.70 -4.20
CA ILE A 130 -8.27 1.48 -4.98
C ILE A 130 -6.97 1.02 -5.63
N PHE A 131 -6.59 -0.24 -5.37
CA PHE A 131 -5.43 -0.87 -5.99
C PHE A 131 -5.75 -1.22 -7.45
N ILE A 132 -4.98 -0.66 -8.40
CA ILE A 132 -5.22 -0.80 -9.85
C ILE A 132 -3.95 -1.15 -10.61
N ASP A 133 -4.11 -1.84 -11.72
CA ASP A 133 -3.07 -1.94 -12.73
C ASP A 133 -2.83 -0.57 -13.39
N PRO A 134 -1.64 -0.32 -13.97
CA PRO A 134 -1.31 0.95 -14.61
C PRO A 134 -2.03 1.11 -15.96
N ASP A 135 -3.32 1.42 -15.89
CA ASP A 135 -4.23 1.69 -17.01
C ASP A 135 -5.04 2.97 -16.72
N PRO A 136 -4.98 4.01 -17.58
CA PRO A 136 -5.75 5.24 -17.43
C PRO A 136 -7.26 5.03 -17.24
N PHE A 137 -7.85 4.03 -17.91
CA PHE A 137 -9.28 3.73 -17.76
C PHE A 137 -9.64 3.21 -16.37
N MET A 138 -8.70 2.50 -15.72
CA MET A 138 -8.90 2.05 -14.34
C MET A 138 -8.88 3.23 -13.37
N ALA A 139 -8.07 4.25 -13.63
CA ALA A 139 -8.04 5.48 -12.85
C ALA A 139 -9.35 6.28 -12.99
N GLU A 140 -9.86 6.43 -14.22
CA GLU A 140 -11.15 7.07 -14.48
C GLU A 140 -12.31 6.32 -13.81
N GLY A 141 -12.28 4.99 -13.86
CA GLY A 141 -13.24 4.13 -13.18
C GLY A 141 -13.19 4.29 -11.66
N ALA A 142 -12.00 4.37 -11.06
CA ALA A 142 -11.83 4.61 -9.62
C ALA A 142 -12.41 5.97 -9.18
N ALA A 143 -12.18 7.02 -9.95
CA ALA A 143 -12.79 8.32 -9.72
C ALA A 143 -14.33 8.25 -9.78
N ALA A 144 -14.86 7.54 -10.77
CA ALA A 144 -16.30 7.34 -10.92
C ALA A 144 -16.93 6.47 -9.81
N CYS A 145 -16.13 5.70 -9.06
CA CYS A 145 -16.54 4.99 -7.84
C CYS A 145 -16.53 5.89 -6.59
N GLY A 146 -15.96 7.09 -6.67
CA GLY A 146 -15.85 8.02 -5.56
C GLY A 146 -14.65 7.76 -4.63
N ALA A 147 -13.62 7.07 -5.12
CA ALA A 147 -12.35 6.90 -4.41
C ALA A 147 -11.66 8.25 -4.20
N ASP A 148 -10.84 8.32 -3.16
CA ASP A 148 -10.00 9.50 -2.87
C ASP A 148 -8.62 9.37 -3.52
N ARG A 149 -8.13 8.13 -3.65
CA ARG A 149 -6.82 7.77 -4.21
C ARG A 149 -6.91 6.51 -5.05
N VAL A 150 -5.85 6.27 -5.78
CA VAL A 150 -5.51 4.95 -6.32
C VAL A 150 -4.12 4.56 -5.88
N GLU A 151 -3.86 3.24 -5.81
CA GLU A 151 -2.53 2.70 -5.63
C GLU A 151 -2.15 1.90 -6.87
N LEU A 152 -1.03 2.28 -7.52
CA LEU A 152 -0.53 1.59 -8.69
C LEU A 152 0.23 0.32 -8.30
N TYR A 153 -0.15 -0.80 -8.88
CA TYR A 153 0.59 -2.05 -8.82
C TYR A 153 1.88 -1.96 -9.63
N THR A 154 3.04 -2.07 -8.97
CA THR A 154 4.34 -1.75 -9.60
C THR A 154 5.20 -2.96 -9.98
N PHE A 155 4.63 -4.16 -10.03
CA PHE A 155 5.38 -5.39 -10.36
C PHE A 155 6.07 -5.31 -11.73
N ASP A 156 5.34 -4.98 -12.78
CA ASP A 156 5.91 -4.92 -14.13
C ASP A 156 6.95 -3.81 -14.25
N TYR A 157 6.73 -2.66 -13.58
CA TYR A 157 7.76 -1.62 -13.49
C TYR A 157 9.04 -2.16 -12.89
N ALA A 158 8.96 -2.85 -11.77
CA ALA A 158 10.13 -3.41 -11.09
C ALA A 158 10.83 -4.48 -11.92
N ALA A 159 10.06 -5.32 -12.63
CA ALA A 159 10.58 -6.39 -13.48
C ALA A 159 11.28 -5.87 -14.74
N GLU A 160 10.74 -4.83 -15.37
CA GLU A 160 11.26 -4.23 -16.61
C GLU A 160 12.37 -3.21 -16.34
N TYR A 161 12.36 -2.57 -15.18
CA TYR A 161 13.29 -1.49 -14.81
C TYR A 161 14.78 -1.79 -15.03
N PRO A 162 15.31 -3.00 -14.72
CA PRO A 162 16.73 -3.29 -14.97
C PRO A 162 17.11 -3.31 -16.45
N THR A 163 16.15 -3.51 -17.35
CA THR A 163 16.38 -3.60 -18.79
C THR A 163 16.25 -2.22 -19.43
N ASP A 164 15.17 -1.51 -19.17
CA ASP A 164 14.90 -0.17 -19.71
C ASP A 164 13.96 0.62 -18.78
N PRO A 165 14.51 1.53 -17.96
CA PRO A 165 13.70 2.35 -17.05
C PRO A 165 12.68 3.25 -17.73
N GLU A 166 12.96 3.74 -18.96
CA GLU A 166 12.07 4.64 -19.68
C GLU A 166 10.83 3.87 -20.19
N ILE A 167 11.04 2.69 -20.74
CA ILE A 167 9.94 1.81 -21.17
C ILE A 167 9.14 1.36 -19.95
N ALA A 168 9.82 0.92 -18.88
CA ALA A 168 9.18 0.44 -17.66
C ALA A 168 8.23 1.45 -17.03
N ILE A 169 8.60 2.75 -17.01
CA ILE A 169 7.80 3.79 -16.36
C ILE A 169 6.69 4.35 -17.27
N ALA A 170 6.75 4.18 -18.58
CA ALA A 170 5.92 4.91 -19.54
C ALA A 170 4.41 4.78 -19.22
N ARG A 171 3.89 3.57 -19.06
CA ARG A 171 2.46 3.34 -18.76
C ARG A 171 2.05 3.86 -17.39
N TYR A 172 2.98 3.83 -16.41
CA TYR A 172 2.75 4.39 -15.08
C TYR A 172 2.61 5.90 -15.12
N LEU A 173 3.45 6.57 -15.90
CA LEU A 173 3.37 8.01 -16.11
C LEU A 173 2.06 8.43 -16.78
N GLU A 174 1.60 7.68 -17.79
CA GLU A 174 0.32 7.94 -18.45
C GLU A 174 -0.85 7.76 -17.48
N THR A 175 -0.87 6.66 -16.75
CA THR A 175 -1.91 6.41 -15.73
C THR A 175 -1.86 7.46 -14.63
N ALA A 176 -0.69 7.83 -14.14
CA ALA A 176 -0.53 8.87 -13.13
C ALA A 176 -1.04 10.25 -13.60
N LYS A 177 -0.90 10.57 -14.90
CA LYS A 177 -1.51 11.78 -15.50
C LYS A 177 -3.05 11.71 -15.48
N ALA A 178 -3.63 10.55 -15.80
CA ALA A 178 -5.07 10.33 -15.73
C ALA A 178 -5.58 10.47 -14.30
N VAL A 179 -4.90 9.84 -13.31
CA VAL A 179 -5.20 9.98 -11.87
C VAL A 179 -5.27 11.45 -11.47
N ARG A 180 -4.24 12.22 -11.82
CA ARG A 180 -4.19 13.66 -11.52
C ARG A 180 -5.30 14.44 -12.21
N SER A 181 -5.61 14.11 -13.46
CA SER A 181 -6.69 14.76 -14.21
C SER A 181 -8.07 14.50 -13.64
N CYS A 182 -8.26 13.33 -13.01
CA CYS A 182 -9.48 12.96 -12.29
C CYS A 182 -9.56 13.57 -10.89
N GLY A 183 -8.53 14.29 -10.43
CA GLY A 183 -8.48 14.87 -9.08
C GLY A 183 -8.23 13.86 -7.96
N LEU A 184 -7.75 12.65 -8.29
CA LEU A 184 -7.39 11.63 -7.33
C LEU A 184 -5.97 11.83 -6.80
N GLY A 185 -5.73 11.42 -5.55
CA GLY A 185 -4.39 11.20 -5.04
C GLY A 185 -3.76 9.93 -5.62
N LEU A 186 -2.43 9.88 -5.64
CA LEU A 186 -1.65 8.80 -6.20
C LEU A 186 -0.77 8.14 -5.16
N ASN A 187 -1.03 6.86 -4.89
CA ASN A 187 -0.14 5.96 -4.17
C ASN A 187 0.52 4.97 -5.15
N ALA A 188 1.65 4.41 -4.77
CA ALA A 188 2.30 3.33 -5.49
C ALA A 188 2.94 2.36 -4.50
N GLY A 189 2.96 1.07 -4.82
CA GLY A 189 3.48 0.11 -3.87
C GLY A 189 3.77 -1.26 -4.48
N HIS A 190 4.03 -2.22 -3.59
CA HIS A 190 4.29 -3.63 -3.79
C HIS A 190 5.75 -3.96 -4.12
N ASP A 191 6.32 -3.55 -5.26
CA ASP A 191 7.65 -3.98 -5.74
C ASP A 191 8.68 -2.85 -5.86
N LEU A 192 8.38 -1.67 -5.30
CA LEU A 192 9.36 -0.60 -5.20
C LEU A 192 10.49 -0.95 -4.24
N SER A 193 11.72 -0.56 -4.59
CA SER A 193 12.94 -0.88 -3.84
C SER A 193 13.96 0.25 -3.92
N LEU A 194 15.06 0.16 -3.18
CA LEU A 194 16.17 1.13 -3.27
C LEU A 194 16.76 1.26 -4.69
N VAL A 195 16.51 0.28 -5.57
CA VAL A 195 17.03 0.28 -6.94
C VAL A 195 16.20 1.17 -7.87
N ASN A 196 14.86 1.16 -7.73
CA ASN A 196 13.94 1.73 -8.71
C ASN A 196 13.12 2.93 -8.18
N LEU A 197 13.05 3.12 -6.85
CA LEU A 197 12.20 4.11 -6.19
C LEU A 197 12.52 5.56 -6.60
N ALA A 198 13.79 5.94 -6.60
CA ALA A 198 14.18 7.33 -6.91
C ALA A 198 13.80 7.72 -8.33
N TYR A 199 13.93 6.80 -9.29
CA TYR A 199 13.53 7.05 -10.68
C TYR A 199 12.02 7.20 -10.81
N PHE A 200 11.24 6.34 -10.13
CA PHE A 200 9.78 6.43 -10.09
C PHE A 200 9.32 7.81 -9.58
N ILE A 201 9.82 8.23 -8.41
CA ILE A 201 9.44 9.50 -7.79
C ILE A 201 9.87 10.72 -8.60
N ARG A 202 11.06 10.69 -9.23
CA ARG A 202 11.50 11.80 -10.10
C ARG A 202 10.62 11.93 -11.35
N THR A 203 10.20 10.81 -11.91
CA THR A 203 9.37 10.79 -13.12
C THR A 203 7.92 11.15 -12.82
N ILE A 204 7.41 10.77 -11.64
CA ILE A 204 6.04 11.03 -11.19
C ILE A 204 6.07 11.80 -9.85
N PRO A 205 6.49 13.08 -9.85
CA PRO A 205 6.77 13.83 -8.61
C PRO A 205 5.53 14.22 -7.80
N TRP A 206 4.34 13.94 -8.31
CA TRP A 206 3.06 14.13 -7.59
C TRP A 206 2.54 12.85 -6.91
N THR A 207 3.36 11.80 -6.81
CA THR A 207 3.04 10.64 -5.99
C THR A 207 2.91 11.06 -4.53
N ASP A 208 1.75 10.79 -3.92
CA ASP A 208 1.46 11.18 -2.54
C ASP A 208 2.16 10.27 -1.54
N GLU A 209 2.17 8.95 -1.82
CA GLU A 209 2.67 7.95 -0.90
C GLU A 209 3.22 6.73 -1.65
N VAL A 210 4.23 6.10 -1.06
CA VAL A 210 4.69 4.77 -1.45
C VAL A 210 4.56 3.82 -0.27
N SER A 211 3.89 2.66 -0.51
CA SER A 211 3.73 1.57 0.47
C SER A 211 4.71 0.46 0.15
N ILE A 212 5.75 0.28 0.96
CA ILE A 212 6.83 -0.65 0.67
C ILE A 212 6.97 -1.67 1.79
N GLY A 213 6.86 -2.95 1.45
CA GLY A 213 6.94 -4.06 2.39
C GLY A 213 8.09 -5.01 2.10
N HIS A 214 7.95 -5.91 1.14
CA HIS A 214 8.88 -7.02 0.94
C HIS A 214 10.33 -6.55 0.76
N ALA A 215 10.58 -5.64 -0.17
CA ALA A 215 11.92 -5.15 -0.45
C ALA A 215 12.56 -4.48 0.78
N LEU A 216 11.81 -3.58 1.46
CA LEU A 216 12.27 -2.88 2.64
C LEU A 216 12.65 -3.86 3.77
N ILE A 217 11.82 -4.87 4.05
CA ILE A 217 12.10 -5.84 5.11
C ILE A 217 13.27 -6.74 4.72
N CYS A 218 13.42 -7.13 3.45
CA CYS A 218 14.61 -7.87 2.99
C CYS A 218 15.89 -7.06 3.18
N ASP A 219 15.90 -5.78 2.83
CA ASP A 219 17.03 -4.89 3.08
C ASP A 219 17.34 -4.75 4.58
N ALA A 220 16.29 -4.67 5.41
CA ALA A 220 16.43 -4.54 6.86
C ALA A 220 17.06 -5.76 7.54
N LEU A 221 16.94 -6.96 6.96
CA LEU A 221 17.62 -8.16 7.48
C LEU A 221 19.16 -8.02 7.45
N TYR A 222 19.70 -7.24 6.52
CA TYR A 222 21.14 -7.05 6.38
C TYR A 222 21.65 -5.72 6.95
N ARG A 223 20.79 -4.69 6.95
CA ARG A 223 21.17 -3.32 7.35
C ARG A 223 20.68 -2.95 8.75
N GLY A 224 19.65 -3.62 9.24
CA GLY A 224 18.83 -3.16 10.37
C GLY A 224 17.71 -2.24 9.90
N LEU A 225 16.62 -2.17 10.67
CA LEU A 225 15.37 -1.48 10.26
C LEU A 225 15.56 0.04 10.16
N GLU A 226 16.19 0.67 11.14
CA GLU A 226 16.41 2.13 11.18
C GLU A 226 17.22 2.65 9.98
N PRO A 227 18.44 2.13 9.69
CA PRO A 227 19.20 2.61 8.53
C PRO A 227 18.54 2.26 7.20
N THR A 228 17.69 1.23 7.14
CA THR A 228 16.91 0.91 5.95
C THR A 228 15.84 1.96 5.70
N ILE A 229 15.03 2.30 6.70
CA ILE A 229 14.01 3.36 6.57
C ILE A 229 14.65 4.69 6.18
N ALA A 230 15.79 5.05 6.80
CA ALA A 230 16.54 6.25 6.42
C ALA A 230 16.99 6.23 4.95
N ALA A 231 17.42 5.06 4.44
CA ALA A 231 17.82 4.91 3.04
C ALA A 231 16.62 5.09 2.09
N TYR A 232 15.46 4.49 2.36
CA TYR A 232 14.25 4.68 1.55
C TYR A 232 13.78 6.12 1.54
N LEU A 233 13.77 6.79 2.70
CA LEU A 233 13.47 8.22 2.78
C LEU A 233 14.45 9.08 1.98
N ALA A 234 15.73 8.71 1.96
CA ALA A 234 16.72 9.40 1.15
C ALA A 234 16.45 9.22 -0.36
N GLU A 235 16.04 8.01 -0.81
CA GLU A 235 15.65 7.79 -2.22
C GLU A 235 14.44 8.61 -2.63
N ILE A 236 13.42 8.72 -1.78
CA ILE A 236 12.21 9.55 -2.01
C ILE A 236 12.57 11.04 -2.14
N ARG A 237 13.59 11.50 -1.41
CA ARG A 237 14.00 12.92 -1.37
C ARG A 237 15.05 13.29 -2.42
N LYS A 238 15.56 12.34 -3.18
CA LYS A 238 16.49 12.62 -4.29
C LYS A 238 15.77 13.47 -5.36
N LYS A 239 16.38 14.61 -5.67
CA LYS A 239 15.94 15.51 -6.76
C LYS A 239 16.46 15.04 -8.10
#